data_683e69d9f051a7eb128fc5ec59c6483d
#
_entry.id   683e69d9f051a7eb128fc5ec59c6483d
#
_cell.length_a   1.000
_cell.length_b   1.000
_cell.length_c   1.000
_cell.angle_alpha   90.00
_cell.angle_beta   90.00
_cell.angle_gamma   90.00
#
_symmetry.space_group_name_H-M   'P 1'
#
loop_
_entity.id
_entity.type
_entity.pdbx_description
1 polymer ?
#
loop_
_entity_poly.entity_id
_entity_poly.type
_entity_poly.pdbx_seq_one_letter_code
_entity_poly.pdbx_strand_id
1 'polypeptide(L)'
;MSEAVRIGDIVFLAGQIPDDLAGDIAAQTREVLDNVDAVMAELGGSKADIASIQVWLSDMADFQGMNAVWDAWVDPANPPARATCGVALARPGMRVEMIAVARAPY
;
A
#
# COMPACT_ATOMS: atom_id res chain seq x y z
N MET A 1 -8.60 3.60 15.58
CA MET A 1 -8.57 4.38 14.31
C MET A 1 -9.52 3.77 13.30
N SER A 2 -9.88 4.51 12.28
CA SER A 2 -10.67 3.96 11.17
C SER A 2 -9.75 3.33 10.14
N GLU A 3 -10.17 2.23 9.54
CA GLU A 3 -9.47 1.58 8.45
C GLU A 3 -9.55 2.41 7.16
N ALA A 4 -10.70 3.07 6.95
CA ALA A 4 -10.91 3.99 5.85
C ALA A 4 -11.88 5.09 6.25
N VAL A 5 -11.67 6.30 5.68
CA VAL A 5 -12.56 7.45 5.92
C VAL A 5 -12.93 8.04 4.56
N ARG A 6 -14.22 8.18 4.30
CA ARG A 6 -14.72 8.83 3.09
C ARG A 6 -15.02 10.31 3.37
N ILE A 7 -14.52 11.17 2.48
CA ILE A 7 -14.88 12.60 2.45
C ILE A 7 -15.22 12.95 1.00
N GLY A 8 -16.47 13.31 0.72
CA GLY A 8 -16.93 13.53 -0.65
C GLY A 8 -16.79 12.25 -1.49
N ASP A 9 -16.12 12.34 -2.62
CA ASP A 9 -15.89 11.23 -3.52
C ASP A 9 -14.53 10.57 -3.33
N ILE A 10 -13.83 10.90 -2.24
CA ILE A 10 -12.49 10.39 -1.94
C ILE A 10 -12.53 9.57 -0.67
N VAL A 11 -11.83 8.44 -0.66
CA VAL A 11 -11.63 7.63 0.52
C VAL A 11 -10.14 7.55 0.85
N PHE A 12 -9.85 7.79 2.13
CA PHE A 12 -8.50 7.75 2.70
C PHE A 12 -8.35 6.43 3.46
N LEU A 13 -7.41 5.60 3.07
CA LEU A 13 -7.12 4.35 3.75
C LEU A 13 -6.09 4.59 4.85
N ALA A 14 -6.23 3.88 5.95
CA ALA A 14 -5.17 3.79 6.96
C ALA A 14 -3.92 3.17 6.35
N GLY A 15 -2.76 3.48 6.90
CA GLY A 15 -1.50 2.88 6.48
C GLY A 15 -1.55 1.36 6.62
N GLN A 16 -1.17 0.65 5.58
CA GLN A 16 -1.14 -0.81 5.58
C GLN A 16 0.27 -1.29 5.88
N ILE A 17 0.38 -2.21 6.81
CA ILE A 17 1.64 -2.74 7.32
C ILE A 17 1.65 -4.26 7.26
N PRO A 18 2.82 -4.91 7.18
CA PRO A 18 2.89 -6.36 7.27
C PRO A 18 2.75 -6.82 8.71
N ASP A 19 2.12 -7.98 8.92
CA ASP A 19 2.08 -8.64 10.21
C ASP A 19 3.31 -9.54 10.41
N ASP A 20 3.74 -10.22 9.36
CA ASP A 20 4.93 -11.09 9.41
C ASP A 20 6.20 -10.26 9.14
N LEU A 21 6.88 -9.91 10.22
CA LEU A 21 8.12 -9.09 10.15
C LEU A 21 9.38 -9.94 9.93
N ALA A 22 9.26 -11.27 9.89
CA ALA A 22 10.36 -12.18 9.58
C ALA A 22 10.58 -12.32 8.06
N GLY A 23 9.59 -11.92 7.25
CA GLY A 23 9.69 -11.98 5.79
C GLY A 23 10.68 -10.97 5.22
N ASP A 24 11.19 -11.27 4.03
CA ASP A 24 12.02 -10.33 3.27
C ASP A 24 11.16 -9.22 2.66
N ILE A 25 11.80 -8.29 1.93
CA ILE A 25 11.07 -7.16 1.33
C ILE A 25 9.98 -7.63 0.35
N ALA A 26 10.23 -8.69 -0.41
CA ALA A 26 9.24 -9.20 -1.35
C ALA A 26 8.01 -9.74 -0.62
N ALA A 27 8.21 -10.54 0.43
CA ALA A 27 7.12 -11.09 1.23
C ALA A 27 6.32 -10.00 1.94
N GLN A 28 7.01 -9.02 2.56
CA GLN A 28 6.33 -7.93 3.26
C GLN A 28 5.56 -7.02 2.29
N THR A 29 6.13 -6.73 1.14
CA THR A 29 5.44 -5.91 0.12
C THR A 29 4.19 -6.62 -0.39
N ARG A 30 4.28 -7.94 -0.63
CA ARG A 30 3.12 -8.71 -1.07
C ARG A 30 2.01 -8.70 -0.04
N GLU A 31 2.34 -8.87 1.24
CA GLU A 31 1.36 -8.82 2.32
C GLU A 31 0.69 -7.45 2.40
N VAL A 32 1.46 -6.36 2.32
CA VAL A 32 0.92 -5.00 2.35
C VAL A 32 -0.02 -4.75 1.17
N LEU A 33 0.35 -5.17 -0.03
CA LEU A 33 -0.51 -5.00 -1.21
C LEU A 33 -1.76 -5.87 -1.14
N ASP A 34 -1.68 -7.07 -0.59
CA ASP A 34 -2.85 -7.90 -0.32
C ASP A 34 -3.79 -7.22 0.67
N ASN A 35 -3.25 -6.55 1.68
CA ASN A 35 -4.05 -5.78 2.64
C ASN A 35 -4.76 -4.59 1.95
N VAL A 36 -4.07 -3.88 1.07
CA VAL A 36 -4.67 -2.80 0.27
C VAL A 36 -5.83 -3.35 -0.57
N ASP A 37 -5.62 -4.46 -1.26
CA ASP A 37 -6.66 -5.11 -2.05
C ASP A 37 -7.86 -5.50 -1.18
N ALA A 38 -7.61 -6.04 0.01
CA ALA A 38 -8.68 -6.46 0.93
C ALA A 38 -9.52 -5.28 1.41
N VAL A 39 -8.89 -4.16 1.78
CA VAL A 39 -9.61 -2.95 2.20
C VAL A 39 -10.46 -2.42 1.03
N MET A 40 -9.90 -2.34 -0.17
CA MET A 40 -10.66 -1.89 -1.34
C MET A 40 -11.84 -2.81 -1.64
N ALA A 41 -11.68 -4.13 -1.51
CA ALA A 41 -12.77 -5.08 -1.70
C ALA A 41 -13.90 -4.89 -0.67
N GLU A 42 -13.56 -4.65 0.59
CA GLU A 42 -14.55 -4.35 1.63
C GLU A 42 -15.33 -3.07 1.33
N LEU A 43 -14.70 -2.09 0.69
CA LEU A 43 -15.35 -0.84 0.29
C LEU A 43 -16.20 -1.01 -0.98
N GLY A 44 -16.16 -2.17 -1.63
CA GLY A 44 -16.89 -2.42 -2.87
C GLY A 44 -16.15 -2.00 -4.13
N GLY A 45 -14.86 -1.74 -4.04
CA GLY A 45 -14.00 -1.33 -5.15
C GLY A 45 -12.85 -2.28 -5.42
N SER A 46 -11.87 -1.77 -6.13
CA SER A 46 -10.66 -2.52 -6.49
C SER A 46 -9.47 -1.57 -6.60
N LYS A 47 -8.29 -2.12 -6.89
CA LYS A 47 -7.10 -1.31 -7.14
C LYS A 47 -7.26 -0.31 -8.30
N ALA A 48 -8.18 -0.55 -9.21
CA ALA A 48 -8.49 0.39 -10.29
C ALA A 48 -9.05 1.74 -9.78
N ASP A 49 -9.57 1.75 -8.55
CA ASP A 49 -10.11 2.98 -7.92
C ASP A 49 -9.04 3.77 -7.15
N ILE A 50 -7.84 3.23 -7.00
CA ILE A 50 -6.79 3.89 -6.22
C ILE A 50 -6.18 5.03 -7.05
N ALA A 51 -6.17 6.23 -6.47
CA ALA A 51 -5.62 7.43 -7.08
C ALA A 51 -4.13 7.58 -6.80
N SER A 52 -3.71 7.33 -5.58
CA SER A 52 -2.31 7.47 -5.18
C SER A 52 -1.94 6.51 -4.06
N ILE A 53 -0.68 6.10 -4.05
CA ILE A 53 -0.08 5.35 -2.94
C ILE A 53 1.25 6.00 -2.57
N GLN A 54 1.45 6.26 -1.28
CA GLN A 54 2.76 6.56 -0.73
C GLN A 54 3.38 5.25 -0.24
N VAL A 55 4.63 5.01 -0.62
CA VAL A 55 5.41 3.85 -0.17
C VAL A 55 6.50 4.34 0.76
N TRP A 56 6.49 3.84 1.99
CA TRP A 56 7.49 4.12 3.00
C TRP A 56 8.35 2.90 3.21
N LEU A 57 9.67 3.06 3.07
CA LEU A 57 10.65 1.99 3.25
C LEU A 57 11.56 2.33 4.43
N SER A 58 11.79 1.36 5.32
CA SER A 58 12.73 1.55 6.43
C SER A 58 14.19 1.62 5.96
N ASP A 59 14.47 1.06 4.79
CA ASP A 59 15.79 1.09 4.16
C ASP A 59 15.61 1.19 2.64
N MET A 60 16.18 2.22 2.03
CA MET A 60 16.08 2.43 0.58
C MET A 60 16.84 1.37 -0.24
N ALA A 61 17.67 0.56 0.38
CA ALA A 61 18.23 -0.62 -0.27
C ALA A 61 17.15 -1.62 -0.72
N ASP A 62 15.96 -1.56 -0.11
CA ASP A 62 14.81 -2.40 -0.47
C ASP A 62 14.00 -1.88 -1.68
N PHE A 63 14.39 -0.75 -2.26
CA PHE A 63 13.61 -0.10 -3.33
C PHE A 63 13.35 -1.03 -4.52
N GLN A 64 14.38 -1.70 -5.03
CA GLN A 64 14.24 -2.59 -6.19
C GLN A 64 13.41 -3.83 -5.86
N GLY A 65 13.59 -4.41 -4.67
CA GLY A 65 12.80 -5.57 -4.22
C GLY A 65 11.32 -5.23 -4.08
N MET A 66 11.02 -4.06 -3.53
CA MET A 66 9.64 -3.56 -3.46
C MET A 66 9.07 -3.34 -4.86
N ASN A 67 9.81 -2.69 -5.76
CA ASN A 67 9.35 -2.42 -7.12
C ASN A 67 9.03 -3.69 -7.90
N ALA A 68 9.78 -4.76 -7.73
CA ALA A 68 9.51 -6.02 -8.42
C ALA A 68 8.12 -6.57 -8.07
N VAL A 69 7.73 -6.49 -6.80
CA VAL A 69 6.39 -6.92 -6.36
C VAL A 69 5.32 -5.93 -6.83
N TRP A 70 5.58 -4.63 -6.71
CA TRP A 70 4.69 -3.59 -7.20
C TRP A 70 4.37 -3.75 -8.69
N ASP A 71 5.37 -3.97 -9.52
CA ASP A 71 5.21 -4.09 -10.97
C ASP A 71 4.34 -5.29 -11.35
N ALA A 72 4.41 -6.38 -10.56
CA ALA A 72 3.57 -7.55 -10.76
C ALA A 72 2.13 -7.35 -10.25
N TRP A 73 1.92 -6.42 -9.31
CA TRP A 73 0.62 -6.16 -8.68
C TRP A 73 -0.18 -5.08 -9.40
N VAL A 74 0.47 -4.00 -9.82
CA VAL A 74 -0.21 -2.81 -10.34
C VAL A 74 -1.03 -3.14 -11.59
N ASP A 75 -2.24 -2.54 -11.67
CA ASP A 75 -3.03 -2.61 -12.89
C ASP A 75 -2.42 -1.67 -13.94
N PRO A 76 -1.87 -2.19 -15.03
CA PRO A 76 -1.21 -1.34 -16.03
C PRO A 76 -2.18 -0.42 -16.78
N ALA A 77 -3.47 -0.71 -16.74
CA ALA A 77 -4.50 0.14 -17.35
C ALA A 77 -4.88 1.32 -16.46
N ASN A 78 -4.68 1.19 -15.13
CA ASN A 78 -5.06 2.22 -14.15
C ASN A 78 -4.00 2.33 -13.05
N PRO A 79 -2.73 2.65 -13.39
CA PRO A 79 -1.69 2.76 -12.37
C PRO A 79 -1.94 3.99 -11.50
N PRO A 80 -1.82 3.88 -10.17
CA PRO A 80 -1.92 5.04 -9.30
C PRO A 80 -0.69 5.92 -9.39
N ALA A 81 -0.83 7.19 -9.03
CA ALA A 81 0.33 8.01 -8.72
C ALA A 81 1.07 7.41 -7.52
N ARG A 82 2.39 7.52 -7.47
CA ARG A 82 3.19 6.97 -6.38
C ARG A 82 4.31 7.91 -5.98
N ALA A 83 4.56 8.00 -4.67
CA ALA A 83 5.77 8.55 -4.10
C ALA A 83 6.38 7.52 -3.16
N THR A 84 7.71 7.44 -3.13
CA THR A 84 8.44 6.50 -2.29
C THR A 84 9.51 7.25 -1.51
N CYS A 85 9.60 7.01 -0.20
CA CYS A 85 10.65 7.61 0.63
C CYS A 85 11.17 6.61 1.68
N GLY A 86 12.36 6.89 2.18
CA GLY A 86 12.93 6.19 3.32
C GLY A 86 12.55 6.91 4.61
N VAL A 87 12.06 6.17 5.60
CA VAL A 87 11.63 6.72 6.88
C VAL A 87 11.66 5.60 7.95
N ALA A 88 11.88 5.97 9.20
CA ALA A 88 11.75 5.02 10.30
C ALA A 88 10.29 4.57 10.43
N LEU A 89 10.08 3.26 10.47
CA LEU A 89 8.76 2.68 10.64
C LEU A 89 8.50 2.31 12.11
N ALA A 90 7.23 1.98 12.42
CA ALA A 90 6.77 1.89 13.80
C ALA A 90 7.37 0.72 14.59
N ARG A 91 7.80 -0.35 13.92
CA ARG A 91 8.29 -1.56 14.59
C ARG A 91 9.60 -2.05 13.98
N PRO A 92 10.55 -2.56 14.80
CA PRO A 92 11.74 -3.23 14.29
C PRO A 92 11.38 -4.39 13.37
N GLY A 93 12.08 -4.50 12.23
CA GLY A 93 11.82 -5.54 11.24
C GLY A 93 10.75 -5.21 10.22
N MET A 94 9.96 -4.17 10.44
CA MET A 94 9.02 -3.68 9.45
C MET A 94 9.79 -2.95 8.34
N ARG A 95 9.65 -3.42 7.10
CA ARG A 95 10.42 -2.91 5.96
C ARG A 95 9.64 -1.97 5.06
N VAL A 96 8.31 -2.08 5.07
CA VAL A 96 7.45 -1.33 4.15
C VAL A 96 6.13 -1.01 4.80
N GLU A 97 5.61 0.18 4.48
CA GLU A 97 4.24 0.62 4.79
C GLU A 97 3.70 1.35 3.57
N MET A 98 2.41 1.22 3.29
CA MET A 98 1.77 1.93 2.18
C MET A 98 0.50 2.62 2.62
N ILE A 99 0.34 3.86 2.14
CA ILE A 99 -0.82 4.69 2.43
C ILE A 99 -1.51 5.02 1.10
N ALA A 100 -2.75 4.57 0.95
CA ALA A 100 -3.51 4.75 -0.28
C ALA A 100 -4.63 5.78 -0.13
N VAL A 101 -4.88 6.50 -1.22
CA VAL A 101 -6.04 7.37 -1.40
C VAL A 101 -6.76 6.89 -2.66
N ALA A 102 -8.07 6.70 -2.58
CA ALA A 102 -8.84 6.13 -3.67
C ALA A 102 -10.09 6.95 -3.96
N ARG A 103 -10.66 6.74 -5.14
CA ARG A 103 -12.01 7.18 -5.45
C ARG A 103 -12.98 6.33 -4.62
N ALA A 104 -13.98 6.96 -4.00
CA ALA A 104 -15.01 6.22 -3.27
C ALA A 104 -15.81 5.35 -4.26
N PRO A 105 -15.84 4.02 -4.06
CA PRO A 105 -16.57 3.12 -4.96
C PRO A 105 -18.06 2.99 -4.60
N TYR A 106 -18.51 3.73 -3.61
CA TYR A 106 -19.89 3.65 -3.09
C TYR A 106 -20.50 5.03 -2.91
#